data_679e9873f75a3ad6ffd1b84f613f9756
#
_entry.id   679e9873f75a3ad6ffd1b84f613f9756
#
_cell.length_a   1.000
_cell.length_b   1.000
_cell.length_c   1.000
_cell.angle_alpha   90.00
_cell.angle_beta   90.00
_cell.angle_gamma   90.00
#
_symmetry.space_group_name_H-M   'P 1'
#
loop_
_entity.id
_entity.type
_entity.pdbx_description
1 polymer ?
#
loop_
_entity_poly.entity_id
_entity_poly.type
_entity_poly.pdbx_seq_one_letter_code
_entity_poly.pdbx_strand_id
1 'polypeptide(L)'
;MSLCLTLHVNLGLSLRKTKQALKDLYNIDISHQSSANYCKSAAMCIKPFVDNYDYGTGKVFTADETYIKIRGVKAYIWFIMDAAKRSIIGYQVSDNRGVGPCILAMRMAFRHLKKLPENFHFIADGYSAYPLAAQQFFREF
;
A
#
# COMPACT_ATOMS: atom_id res chain seq x y z
N MET A 1 -6.14 13.68 -17.39
CA MET A 1 -5.92 12.93 -16.13
C MET A 1 -5.18 11.61 -16.35
N SER A 2 -5.60 10.70 -17.22
CA SER A 2 -4.96 9.40 -17.46
C SER A 2 -3.47 9.48 -17.85
N LEU A 3 -3.08 10.41 -18.73
CA LEU A 3 -1.68 10.64 -19.07
C LEU A 3 -0.83 11.05 -17.85
N CYS A 4 -1.36 11.89 -16.96
CA CYS A 4 -0.65 12.26 -15.73
C CYS A 4 -0.43 11.05 -14.83
N LEU A 5 -1.44 10.20 -14.67
CA LEU A 5 -1.34 8.97 -13.89
C LEU A 5 -0.33 8.00 -14.49
N THR A 6 -0.37 7.82 -15.81
CA THR A 6 0.59 6.96 -16.50
C THR A 6 2.02 7.45 -16.31
N LEU A 7 2.28 8.72 -16.57
CA LEU A 7 3.63 9.29 -16.50
C LEU A 7 4.14 9.34 -15.04
N HIS A 8 3.32 9.78 -14.11
CA HIS A 8 3.76 9.97 -12.73
C HIS A 8 3.74 8.66 -11.93
N VAL A 9 2.61 7.93 -11.93
CA VAL A 9 2.43 6.75 -11.09
C VAL A 9 3.05 5.51 -11.72
N ASN A 10 2.74 5.21 -12.99
CA ASN A 10 3.21 3.97 -13.62
C ASN A 10 4.67 4.05 -14.05
N LEU A 11 5.11 5.20 -14.60
CA LEU A 11 6.47 5.38 -15.09
C LEU A 11 7.40 6.08 -14.08
N GLY A 12 6.89 6.50 -12.94
CA GLY A 12 7.69 7.07 -11.84
C GLY A 12 8.30 8.46 -12.12
N LEU A 13 7.78 9.21 -13.09
CA LEU A 13 8.28 10.55 -13.36
C LEU A 13 7.91 11.50 -12.21
N SER A 14 8.83 12.40 -11.83
CA SER A 14 8.47 13.46 -10.89
C SER A 14 7.36 14.34 -11.48
N LEU A 15 6.60 15.04 -10.63
CA LEU A 15 5.51 15.92 -11.08
C LEU A 15 5.99 17.00 -12.07
N ARG A 16 7.21 17.53 -11.88
CA ARG A 16 7.81 18.50 -12.81
C ARG A 16 8.19 17.87 -14.14
N LYS A 17 8.75 16.64 -14.13
CA LYS A 17 9.04 15.90 -15.36
C LYS A 17 7.76 15.46 -16.08
N THR A 18 6.70 15.14 -15.34
CA THR A 18 5.38 14.86 -15.90
C THR A 18 4.83 16.07 -16.64
N LYS A 19 4.88 17.27 -16.03
CA LYS A 19 4.51 18.52 -16.71
C LYS A 19 5.31 18.71 -18.00
N GLN A 20 6.65 18.55 -17.94
CA GLN A 20 7.53 18.72 -19.09
C GLN A 20 7.18 17.72 -20.22
N ALA A 21 7.01 16.45 -19.88
CA ALA A 21 6.64 15.43 -20.87
C ALA A 21 5.29 15.72 -21.54
N LEU A 22 4.30 16.17 -20.78
CA LEU A 22 3.00 16.56 -21.33
C LEU A 22 3.12 17.75 -22.29
N LYS A 23 3.97 18.73 -21.96
CA LYS A 23 4.23 19.88 -22.85
C LYS A 23 4.95 19.45 -24.13
N ASP A 24 6.02 18.68 -24.00
CA ASP A 24 6.90 18.33 -25.12
C ASP A 24 6.25 17.32 -26.08
N LEU A 25 5.56 16.32 -25.53
CA LEU A 25 5.00 15.22 -26.33
C LEU A 25 3.58 15.50 -26.86
N TYR A 26 2.79 16.25 -26.10
CA TYR A 26 1.36 16.44 -26.39
C TYR A 26 0.93 17.89 -26.49
N ASN A 27 1.86 18.84 -26.32
CA ASN A 27 1.58 20.27 -26.25
C ASN A 27 0.50 20.64 -25.21
N ILE A 28 0.41 19.84 -24.12
CA ILE A 28 -0.50 20.09 -23.00
C ILE A 28 0.24 20.87 -21.92
N ASP A 29 -0.21 22.08 -21.65
CA ASP A 29 0.37 22.93 -20.61
C ASP A 29 -0.51 22.93 -19.36
N ILE A 30 -0.08 22.19 -18.34
CA ILE A 30 -0.70 22.16 -17.01
C ILE A 30 0.35 22.38 -15.93
N SER A 31 -0.07 22.85 -14.77
CA SER A 31 0.83 22.99 -13.64
C SER A 31 1.20 21.62 -13.06
N HIS A 32 2.39 21.51 -12.46
CA HIS A 32 2.75 20.31 -11.71
C HIS A 32 1.81 20.06 -10.51
N GLN A 33 1.22 21.12 -9.95
CA GLN A 33 0.20 21.03 -8.92
C GLN A 33 -1.09 20.39 -9.43
N SER A 34 -1.50 20.72 -10.67
CA SER A 34 -2.66 20.06 -11.30
C SER A 34 -2.42 18.56 -11.47
N SER A 35 -1.22 18.15 -11.87
CA SER A 35 -0.84 16.73 -11.93
C SER A 35 -0.93 16.04 -10.58
N ALA A 36 -0.45 16.70 -9.52
CA ALA A 36 -0.58 16.19 -8.14
C ALA A 36 -2.04 16.06 -7.71
N ASN A 37 -2.88 17.05 -8.03
CA ASN A 37 -4.31 17.03 -7.70
C ASN A 37 -5.03 15.89 -8.42
N TYR A 38 -4.70 15.61 -9.68
CA TYR A 38 -5.26 14.47 -10.41
C TYR A 38 -4.90 13.13 -9.75
N CYS A 39 -3.64 12.96 -9.34
CA CYS A 39 -3.21 11.74 -8.63
C CYS A 39 -3.93 11.58 -7.29
N LYS A 40 -4.08 12.67 -6.53
CA LYS A 40 -4.82 12.67 -5.26
C LYS A 40 -6.29 12.31 -5.47
N SER A 41 -6.95 12.93 -6.44
CA SER A 41 -8.35 12.65 -6.75
C SER A 41 -8.56 11.21 -7.19
N ALA A 42 -7.68 10.67 -8.03
CA ALA A 42 -7.72 9.28 -8.45
C ALA A 42 -7.57 8.32 -7.26
N ALA A 43 -6.60 8.60 -6.36
CA ALA A 43 -6.40 7.80 -5.15
C ALA A 43 -7.63 7.82 -4.23
N MET A 44 -8.26 8.98 -4.04
CA MET A 44 -9.48 9.11 -3.24
C MET A 44 -10.66 8.35 -3.85
N CYS A 45 -10.80 8.38 -5.18
CA CYS A 45 -11.86 7.65 -5.87
C CYS A 45 -11.68 6.13 -5.82
N ILE A 46 -10.44 5.64 -5.95
CA ILE A 46 -10.17 4.20 -6.00
C ILE A 46 -10.09 3.55 -4.61
N LYS A 47 -9.74 4.33 -3.57
CA LYS A 47 -9.52 3.83 -2.21
C LYS A 47 -10.66 2.96 -1.67
N PRO A 48 -11.96 3.33 -1.74
CA PRO A 48 -13.04 2.49 -1.23
C PRO A 48 -13.13 1.13 -1.92
N PHE A 49 -12.82 1.07 -3.21
CA PHE A 49 -12.81 -0.18 -3.99
C PHE A 49 -11.66 -1.08 -3.57
N VAL A 50 -10.45 -0.52 -3.45
CA VAL A 50 -9.25 -1.25 -3.01
C VAL A 50 -9.40 -1.75 -1.58
N ASP A 51 -9.89 -0.90 -0.67
CA ASP A 51 -10.03 -1.24 0.75
C ASP A 51 -11.07 -2.34 0.99
N ASN A 52 -12.08 -2.47 0.12
CA ASN A 52 -13.14 -3.46 0.23
C ASN A 52 -13.01 -4.64 -0.74
N TYR A 53 -11.99 -4.64 -1.60
CA TYR A 53 -11.81 -5.69 -2.58
C TYR A 53 -11.45 -7.02 -1.90
N ASP A 54 -12.13 -8.09 -2.29
CA ASP A 54 -11.79 -9.45 -1.86
C ASP A 54 -10.72 -10.04 -2.78
N TYR A 55 -9.48 -10.08 -2.29
CA TYR A 55 -8.34 -10.65 -3.01
C TYR A 55 -8.36 -12.18 -3.04
N GLY A 56 -9.34 -12.82 -2.41
CA GLY A 56 -9.39 -14.26 -2.20
C GLY A 56 -8.32 -14.75 -1.21
N THR A 57 -8.32 -16.05 -0.95
CA THR A 57 -7.38 -16.65 0.01
C THR A 57 -6.12 -17.17 -0.69
N GLY A 58 -4.97 -16.59 -0.35
CA GLY A 58 -3.65 -17.15 -0.65
C GLY A 58 -3.17 -18.08 0.47
N LYS A 59 -1.96 -18.60 0.32
CA LYS A 59 -1.31 -19.48 1.33
C LYS A 59 -0.02 -18.89 1.88
N VAL A 60 0.65 -18.07 1.08
CA VAL A 60 1.95 -17.47 1.43
C VAL A 60 1.81 -15.95 1.40
N PHE A 61 2.07 -15.34 2.52
CA PHE A 61 1.99 -13.90 2.71
C PHE A 61 3.31 -13.35 3.18
N THR A 62 3.65 -12.17 2.67
CA THR A 62 4.83 -11.44 3.11
C THR A 62 4.43 -10.12 3.72
N ALA A 63 5.15 -9.71 4.75
CA ALA A 63 4.99 -8.43 5.39
C ALA A 63 6.30 -7.66 5.38
N ASP A 64 6.20 -6.38 5.16
CA ASP A 64 7.32 -5.45 5.20
C ASP A 64 6.81 -4.07 5.60
N GLU A 65 7.70 -3.22 6.12
CA GLU A 65 7.38 -1.84 6.37
C GLU A 65 8.45 -0.90 5.79
N THR A 66 8.02 0.28 5.42
CA THR A 66 8.90 1.36 5.00
C THR A 66 8.53 2.65 5.69
N TYR A 67 9.46 3.59 5.74
CA TYR A 67 9.14 4.92 6.26
C TYR A 67 8.88 5.90 5.12
N ILE A 68 7.99 6.84 5.40
CA ILE A 68 7.70 7.99 4.55
C ILE A 68 7.78 9.27 5.39
N LYS A 69 7.84 10.41 4.72
CA LYS A 69 7.69 11.71 5.37
C LYS A 69 6.35 12.32 4.98
N ILE A 70 5.52 12.59 5.98
CA ILE A 70 4.25 13.30 5.81
C ILE A 70 4.43 14.69 6.43
N ARG A 71 4.40 15.74 5.62
CA ARG A 71 4.64 17.14 6.05
C ARG A 71 5.94 17.28 6.87
N GLY A 72 7.00 16.58 6.45
CA GLY A 72 8.29 16.59 7.14
C GLY A 72 8.41 15.68 8.35
N VAL A 73 7.32 15.11 8.85
CA VAL A 73 7.31 14.18 9.97
C VAL A 73 7.44 12.74 9.46
N LYS A 74 8.30 11.97 10.13
CA LYS A 74 8.50 10.54 9.79
C LYS A 74 7.25 9.74 10.16
N ALA A 75 6.77 8.96 9.22
CA ALA A 75 5.70 7.99 9.39
C ALA A 75 6.09 6.65 8.76
N TYR A 76 5.37 5.59 9.08
CA TYR A 76 5.60 4.24 8.58
C TYR A 76 4.40 3.75 7.81
N ILE A 77 4.65 2.99 6.75
CA ILE A 77 3.63 2.23 6.04
C ILE A 77 3.97 0.75 6.21
N TRP A 78 3.03 0.01 6.75
CA TRP A 78 3.08 -1.44 6.87
C TRP A 78 2.33 -2.04 5.69
N PHE A 79 2.92 -3.03 5.03
CA PHE A 79 2.31 -3.73 3.90
C PHE A 79 2.21 -5.21 4.18
N ILE A 80 1.10 -5.81 3.77
CA ILE A 80 0.96 -7.26 3.69
C ILE A 80 0.58 -7.63 2.26
N MET A 81 1.33 -8.54 1.68
CA MET A 81 1.22 -8.94 0.29
C MET A 81 0.97 -10.44 0.20
N ASP A 82 0.06 -10.83 -0.68
CA ASP A 82 -0.04 -12.19 -1.17
C ASP A 82 1.12 -12.45 -2.13
N ALA A 83 2.05 -13.34 -1.75
CA ALA A 83 3.27 -13.59 -2.50
C ALA A 83 3.01 -14.24 -3.86
N ALA A 84 1.99 -15.08 -3.99
CA ALA A 84 1.65 -15.73 -5.24
C ALA A 84 1.01 -14.77 -6.25
N LYS A 85 0.08 -13.94 -5.77
CA LYS A 85 -0.64 -12.95 -6.59
C LYS A 85 0.13 -11.65 -6.77
N ARG A 86 1.18 -11.42 -5.97
CA ARG A 86 1.94 -10.15 -5.90
C ARG A 86 1.03 -8.93 -5.67
N SER A 87 -0.01 -9.12 -4.87
CA SER A 87 -1.00 -8.09 -4.55
C SER A 87 -0.85 -7.65 -3.11
N ILE A 88 -0.83 -6.35 -2.87
CA ILE A 88 -0.92 -5.78 -1.52
C ILE A 88 -2.37 -5.94 -1.07
N ILE A 89 -2.58 -6.76 -0.05
CA ILE A 89 -3.91 -7.12 0.47
C ILE A 89 -4.25 -6.39 1.77
N GLY A 90 -3.26 -5.81 2.42
CA GLY A 90 -3.43 -4.99 3.61
C GLY A 90 -2.33 -3.95 3.75
N TYR A 91 -2.67 -2.81 4.30
CA TYR A 91 -1.71 -1.75 4.63
C TYR A 91 -2.16 -0.95 5.84
N GLN A 92 -1.21 -0.33 6.51
CA GLN A 92 -1.47 0.60 7.61
C GLN A 92 -0.44 1.71 7.60
N VAL A 93 -0.90 2.94 7.68
CA VAL A 93 -0.03 4.11 7.91
C VAL A 93 -0.02 4.44 9.38
N SER A 94 1.16 4.67 9.96
CA SER A 94 1.31 4.91 11.39
C SER A 94 2.43 5.92 11.66
N ASP A 95 2.33 6.61 12.76
CA ASP A 95 3.37 7.48 13.31
C ASP A 95 4.46 6.70 14.08
N ASN A 96 4.22 5.44 14.38
CA ASN A 96 5.15 4.58 15.10
C ASN A 96 5.37 3.23 14.42
N ARG A 97 6.44 2.55 14.81
CA ARG A 97 6.87 1.24 14.31
C ARG A 97 6.57 0.15 15.35
N GLY A 98 5.35 0.12 15.88
CA GLY A 98 4.96 -0.80 16.96
C GLY A 98 4.16 -2.01 16.48
N VAL A 99 3.82 -2.88 17.43
CA VAL A 99 3.00 -4.09 17.19
C VAL A 99 1.57 -3.73 16.77
N GLY A 100 0.99 -2.67 17.34
CA GLY A 100 -0.38 -2.26 17.05
C GLY A 100 -0.64 -1.98 15.57
N PRO A 101 0.13 -1.09 14.90
CA PRO A 101 0.00 -0.86 13.46
C PRO A 101 0.17 -2.12 12.61
N CYS A 102 1.07 -3.02 12.98
CA CYS A 102 1.25 -4.31 12.31
C CYS A 102 -0.03 -5.16 12.40
N ILE A 103 -0.65 -5.25 13.58
CA ILE A 103 -1.93 -5.96 13.77
C ILE A 103 -3.04 -5.33 12.92
N LEU A 104 -3.11 -4.00 12.82
CA LEU A 104 -4.11 -3.33 11.98
C LEU A 104 -3.92 -3.65 10.50
N ALA A 105 -2.67 -3.71 10.01
CA ALA A 105 -2.38 -4.16 8.65
C ALA A 105 -2.83 -5.62 8.43
N MET A 106 -2.57 -6.52 9.40
CA MET A 106 -3.04 -7.90 9.37
C MET A 106 -4.56 -8.00 9.36
N ARG A 107 -5.25 -7.24 10.18
CA ARG A 107 -6.73 -7.20 10.21
C ARG A 107 -7.31 -6.76 8.88
N MET A 108 -6.71 -5.78 8.22
CA MET A 108 -7.11 -5.38 6.88
C MET A 108 -6.84 -6.49 5.86
N ALA A 109 -5.65 -7.09 5.89
CA ALA A 109 -5.25 -8.14 4.94
C ALA A 109 -6.14 -9.38 5.02
N PHE A 110 -6.48 -9.78 6.22
CA PHE A 110 -7.18 -11.04 6.50
C PHE A 110 -8.66 -10.86 6.88
N ARG A 111 -9.25 -9.68 6.60
CA ARG A 111 -10.63 -9.34 6.99
C ARG A 111 -11.72 -10.29 6.48
N HIS A 112 -11.46 -10.99 5.37
CA HIS A 112 -12.38 -11.97 4.79
C HIS A 112 -12.04 -13.41 5.16
N LEU A 113 -10.96 -13.61 5.91
CA LEU A 113 -10.50 -14.94 6.30
C LEU A 113 -11.30 -15.44 7.50
N LYS A 114 -12.02 -16.56 7.33
CA LYS A 114 -12.80 -17.20 8.41
C LYS A 114 -11.99 -18.22 9.20
N LYS A 115 -10.98 -18.81 8.58
CA LYS A 115 -10.04 -19.77 9.17
C LYS A 115 -8.72 -19.71 8.41
N LEU A 116 -7.64 -20.07 9.09
CA LEU A 116 -6.33 -20.17 8.45
C LEU A 116 -6.34 -21.30 7.41
N PRO A 117 -5.85 -21.03 6.18
CA PRO A 117 -5.69 -22.08 5.18
C PRO A 117 -4.68 -23.15 5.63
N GLU A 118 -4.87 -24.38 5.17
CA GLU A 118 -3.82 -25.39 5.29
C GLU A 118 -2.54 -24.89 4.58
N ASN A 119 -1.40 -25.13 5.20
CA ASN A 119 -0.09 -24.62 4.72
C ASN A 119 -0.02 -23.08 4.64
N PHE A 120 -0.60 -22.39 5.62
CA PHE A 120 -0.45 -20.94 5.78
C PHE A 120 0.99 -20.59 6.19
N HIS A 121 1.60 -19.71 5.42
CA HIS A 121 2.94 -19.17 5.71
C HIS A 121 2.89 -17.66 5.77
N PHE A 122 3.41 -17.10 6.85
CA PHE A 122 3.60 -15.66 7.02
C PHE A 122 5.09 -15.37 7.15
N ILE A 123 5.62 -14.62 6.20
CA ILE A 123 7.05 -14.33 6.06
C ILE A 123 7.26 -12.84 6.32
N ALA A 124 8.15 -12.52 7.22
CA ALA A 124 8.57 -11.14 7.50
C ALA A 124 10.09 -11.13 7.77
N ASP A 125 10.66 -9.93 7.82
CA ASP A 125 12.02 -9.77 8.30
C ASP A 125 12.14 -10.08 9.81
N GLY A 126 13.35 -10.02 10.35
CA GLY A 126 13.62 -10.31 11.77
C GLY A 126 13.16 -9.21 12.75
N TYR A 127 12.40 -8.21 12.31
CA TYR A 127 11.93 -7.16 13.20
C TYR A 127 10.91 -7.68 14.22
N SER A 128 11.17 -7.40 15.49
CA SER A 128 10.43 -8.00 16.63
C SER A 128 8.92 -7.74 16.66
N ALA A 129 8.44 -6.71 15.99
CA ALA A 129 7.00 -6.42 15.93
C ALA A 129 6.21 -7.51 15.18
N TYR A 130 6.80 -8.14 14.15
CA TYR A 130 6.11 -9.15 13.35
C TYR A 130 5.77 -10.42 14.11
N PRO A 131 6.71 -11.10 14.79
CA PRO A 131 6.36 -12.30 15.53
C PRO A 131 5.38 -12.03 16.68
N LEU A 132 5.50 -10.88 17.36
CA LEU A 132 4.58 -10.49 18.42
C LEU A 132 3.18 -10.20 17.87
N ALA A 133 3.09 -9.46 16.75
CA ALA A 133 1.81 -9.18 16.09
C ALA A 133 1.16 -10.47 15.57
N ALA A 134 1.93 -11.34 14.93
CA ALA A 134 1.45 -12.62 14.42
C ALA A 134 0.94 -13.52 15.55
N GLN A 135 1.70 -13.63 16.64
CA GLN A 135 1.29 -14.41 17.80
C GLN A 135 -0.03 -13.89 18.40
N GLN A 136 -0.19 -12.58 18.52
CA GLN A 136 -1.41 -11.98 19.04
C GLN A 136 -2.57 -12.11 18.07
N PHE A 137 -2.36 -11.83 16.78
CA PHE A 137 -3.39 -11.84 15.77
C PHE A 137 -3.90 -13.26 15.50
N PHE A 138 -3.01 -14.23 15.29
CA PHE A 138 -3.40 -15.60 14.94
C PHE A 138 -3.92 -16.44 16.11
N ARG A 139 -3.88 -15.94 17.35
CA ARG A 139 -4.63 -16.55 18.47
C ARG A 139 -6.13 -16.35 18.37
N GLU A 140 -6.58 -15.40 17.54
CA GLU A 140 -8.01 -15.08 17.36
C GLU A 140 -8.67 -16.03 16.32
N PHE A 141 -7.91 -16.87 15.62
CA PHE A 141 -8.38 -17.88 14.67
C PHE A 141 -8.35 -19.27 15.25
#